data_ff5f1a78c3d62eee20b632a7e5777f42
#
_entry.id   ff5f1a78c3d62eee20b632a7e5777f42
#
_cell.length_a   1.000
_cell.length_b   1.000
_cell.length_c   1.000
_cell.angle_alpha   90.00
_cell.angle_beta   90.00
_cell.angle_gamma   90.00
#
_symmetry.space_group_name_H-M   'P 1'
#
loop_
_entity.id
_entity.type
_entity.pdbx_description
1 polymer ?
#
loop_
_entity_poly.entity_id
_entity_poly.type
_entity_poly.pdbx_seq_one_letter_code
_entity_poly.pdbx_strand_id
1 'polypeptide(L)'
;LESVRRDAIQRYNKGDYTFPATFIAGDAFVHDLEDVLGENVKCLFDVVSCQFAIHYSFSTEKRARKAFENISKALRPGGHFVGTTVDSNVLVRNLRQTDGLLFGNDVIEVNFDEKHSKKEFLPPGFGIEYSFTLEDAVTDCKESLVPLITFAELAKEYDLEIMRWTNFHQYVHEMLNLPKEGKYRSVHELWFHLMHPPVGRVDGKSMVPRNAEGQSLLYATAV
;
A
#
# COMPACT_ATOMS: atom_id res chain seq x y z
N LEU A 1 13.23 5.36 -14.81
CA LEU A 1 13.63 4.11 -14.10
C LEU A 1 15.05 4.24 -13.51
N GLU A 2 16.05 4.71 -14.29
CA GLU A 2 17.42 4.85 -13.82
C GLU A 2 17.57 5.85 -12.65
N SER A 3 16.82 6.96 -12.67
CA SER A 3 16.80 7.95 -11.58
C SER A 3 16.27 7.33 -10.29
N VAL A 4 15.18 6.56 -10.36
CA VAL A 4 14.56 5.90 -9.19
C VAL A 4 15.54 4.92 -8.54
N ARG A 5 16.24 4.12 -9.35
CA ARG A 5 17.27 3.19 -8.84
C ARG A 5 18.42 3.96 -8.16
N ARG A 6 18.90 5.01 -8.77
CA ARG A 6 19.96 5.85 -8.21
C ARG A 6 19.56 6.48 -6.88
N ASP A 7 18.33 6.99 -6.79
CA ASP A 7 17.83 7.60 -5.56
C ASP A 7 17.69 6.57 -4.43
N ALA A 8 17.24 5.35 -4.74
CA ALA A 8 17.18 4.24 -3.78
C ALA A 8 18.58 3.89 -3.25
N ILE A 9 19.57 3.76 -4.14
CA ILE A 9 20.97 3.50 -3.77
C ILE A 9 21.52 4.63 -2.90
N GLN A 10 21.25 5.89 -3.24
CA GLN A 10 21.70 7.03 -2.43
C GLN A 10 21.10 7.02 -1.02
N ARG A 11 19.81 6.72 -0.89
CA ARG A 11 19.14 6.60 0.41
C ARG A 11 19.74 5.47 1.24
N TYR A 12 19.95 4.32 0.63
CA TYR A 12 20.59 3.19 1.29
C TYR A 12 22.00 3.53 1.78
N ASN A 13 22.84 4.16 0.93
CA ASN A 13 24.21 4.53 1.29
C ASN A 13 24.30 5.63 2.35
N LYS A 14 23.24 6.43 2.54
CA LYS A 14 23.14 7.43 3.62
C LYS A 14 22.69 6.83 4.94
N GLY A 15 22.07 5.64 4.92
CA GLY A 15 21.64 4.93 6.11
C GLY A 15 22.75 4.03 6.66
N ASP A 16 22.73 3.80 7.95
CA ASP A 16 23.69 2.93 8.66
C ASP A 16 23.18 1.47 8.63
N TYR A 17 22.88 0.97 7.41
CA TYR A 17 22.34 -0.38 7.23
C TYR A 17 23.45 -1.42 7.21
N THR A 18 23.27 -2.50 7.96
CA THR A 18 24.24 -3.61 8.09
C THR A 18 23.92 -4.81 7.19
N PHE A 19 22.83 -4.77 6.43
CA PHE A 19 22.41 -5.84 5.53
C PHE A 19 22.75 -5.52 4.06
N PRO A 20 23.06 -6.50 3.22
CA PRO A 20 23.24 -6.29 1.80
C PRO A 20 21.92 -5.98 1.11
N ALA A 21 21.95 -5.14 0.07
CA ALA A 21 20.78 -4.79 -0.72
C ALA A 21 21.07 -4.82 -2.22
N THR A 22 20.10 -5.29 -3.00
CA THR A 22 20.10 -5.25 -4.46
C THR A 22 18.94 -4.37 -4.93
N PHE A 23 19.24 -3.37 -5.75
CA PHE A 23 18.24 -2.42 -6.27
C PHE A 23 17.99 -2.67 -7.75
N ILE A 24 16.75 -2.95 -8.09
CA ILE A 24 16.30 -3.21 -9.45
C ILE A 24 15.18 -2.23 -9.77
N ALA A 25 15.25 -1.62 -10.96
CA ALA A 25 14.20 -0.75 -11.47
C ALA A 25 13.49 -1.44 -12.63
N GLY A 26 12.20 -1.69 -12.50
CA GLY A 26 11.37 -2.34 -13.50
C GLY A 26 9.91 -2.36 -13.08
N ASP A 27 9.04 -2.84 -13.98
CA ASP A 27 7.62 -3.05 -13.69
C ASP A 27 7.41 -4.52 -13.25
N ALA A 28 7.34 -4.73 -11.93
CA ALA A 28 7.14 -6.05 -11.33
C ALA A 28 5.75 -6.66 -11.62
N PHE A 29 4.84 -5.89 -12.21
CA PHE A 29 3.50 -6.35 -12.59
C PHE A 29 3.39 -6.77 -14.06
N VAL A 30 4.51 -6.71 -14.79
CA VAL A 30 4.61 -7.09 -16.21
C VAL A 30 5.67 -8.16 -16.43
N HIS A 31 6.80 -8.03 -15.77
CA HIS A 31 7.96 -8.88 -15.95
C HIS A 31 8.02 -10.01 -14.91
N ASP A 32 8.54 -11.15 -15.29
CA ASP A 32 8.91 -12.20 -14.34
C ASP A 32 10.10 -11.74 -13.50
N LEU A 33 10.02 -11.92 -12.19
CA LEU A 33 11.15 -11.58 -11.31
C LEU A 33 12.35 -12.48 -11.58
N GLU A 34 12.12 -13.73 -12.02
CA GLU A 34 13.18 -14.66 -12.38
C GLU A 34 14.05 -14.14 -13.54
N ASP A 35 13.43 -13.49 -14.55
CA ASP A 35 14.14 -12.91 -15.69
C ASP A 35 15.07 -11.77 -15.28
N VAL A 36 14.69 -11.06 -14.21
CA VAL A 36 15.41 -9.86 -13.74
C VAL A 36 16.46 -10.21 -12.68
N LEU A 37 16.18 -11.19 -11.85
CA LEU A 37 17.01 -11.57 -10.70
C LEU A 37 17.90 -12.80 -11.00
N GLY A 38 17.67 -13.47 -12.14
CA GLY A 38 18.38 -14.70 -12.52
C GLY A 38 17.86 -15.96 -11.82
N GLU A 39 18.35 -17.11 -12.23
CA GLU A 39 17.87 -18.42 -11.75
C GLU A 39 18.03 -18.66 -10.24
N ASN A 40 18.80 -17.84 -9.56
CA ASN A 40 19.12 -17.97 -8.15
C ASN A 40 18.03 -17.49 -7.20
N VAL A 41 16.85 -17.08 -7.70
CA VAL A 41 15.81 -16.38 -6.89
C VAL A 41 14.57 -17.25 -6.66
N LYS A 42 14.64 -18.55 -6.89
CA LYS A 42 13.48 -19.41 -6.65
C LYS A 42 13.27 -19.68 -5.16
N CYS A 43 12.08 -19.31 -4.66
CA CYS A 43 11.59 -19.65 -3.31
C CYS A 43 12.50 -19.21 -2.17
N LEU A 44 13.03 -17.98 -2.21
CA LEU A 44 14.13 -17.60 -1.33
C LEU A 44 13.75 -16.64 -0.21
N PHE A 45 12.60 -15.98 -0.30
CA PHE A 45 12.28 -14.93 0.65
C PHE A 45 11.33 -15.42 1.75
N ASP A 46 11.64 -15.04 2.98
CA ASP A 46 10.74 -15.20 4.12
C ASP A 46 9.58 -14.23 4.05
N VAL A 47 9.84 -13.04 3.49
CA VAL A 47 8.86 -11.96 3.39
C VAL A 47 8.98 -11.27 2.02
N VAL A 48 7.83 -11.06 1.39
CA VAL A 48 7.65 -10.13 0.27
C VAL A 48 6.82 -8.96 0.76
N SER A 49 7.28 -7.74 0.51
CA SER A 49 6.59 -6.51 0.93
C SER A 49 6.21 -5.66 -0.27
N CYS A 50 4.93 -5.26 -0.33
CA CYS A 50 4.41 -4.36 -1.36
C CYS A 50 3.59 -3.24 -0.70
N GLN A 51 4.22 -2.08 -0.51
CA GLN A 51 3.62 -0.97 0.22
C GLN A 51 3.10 0.09 -0.75
N PHE A 52 1.77 0.37 -0.70
CA PHE A 52 1.09 1.36 -1.54
C PHE A 52 1.40 1.21 -3.03
N ALA A 53 1.47 -0.03 -3.54
CA ALA A 53 1.80 -0.29 -4.93
C ALA A 53 0.96 -1.39 -5.59
N ILE A 54 0.37 -2.32 -4.84
CA ILE A 54 -0.38 -3.44 -5.41
C ILE A 54 -1.58 -2.97 -6.25
N HIS A 55 -2.19 -1.82 -5.95
CA HIS A 55 -3.32 -1.26 -6.69
C HIS A 55 -2.96 -0.92 -8.16
N TYR A 56 -1.71 -0.63 -8.48
CA TYR A 56 -1.28 -0.45 -9.87
C TYR A 56 -1.36 -1.74 -10.70
N SER A 57 -1.29 -2.90 -10.05
CA SER A 57 -1.46 -4.18 -10.73
C SER A 57 -2.91 -4.43 -11.14
N PHE A 58 -3.89 -3.87 -10.41
CA PHE A 58 -5.32 -4.06 -10.68
C PHE A 58 -5.86 -3.26 -11.86
N SER A 59 -5.01 -2.52 -12.58
CA SER A 59 -5.38 -1.87 -13.83
C SER A 59 -5.82 -2.85 -14.93
N THR A 60 -5.34 -4.10 -14.87
CA THR A 60 -5.83 -5.21 -15.70
C THR A 60 -5.68 -6.54 -14.96
N GLU A 61 -6.53 -7.51 -15.29
CA GLU A 61 -6.41 -8.87 -14.75
C GLU A 61 -5.03 -9.49 -14.99
N LYS A 62 -4.47 -9.31 -16.21
CA LYS A 62 -3.15 -9.83 -16.55
C LYS A 62 -2.05 -9.32 -15.62
N ARG A 63 -2.07 -8.03 -15.29
CA ARG A 63 -1.10 -7.42 -14.39
C ARG A 63 -1.29 -7.91 -12.95
N ALA A 64 -2.53 -8.00 -12.48
CA ALA A 64 -2.83 -8.53 -11.16
C ALA A 64 -2.34 -9.98 -11.03
N ARG A 65 -2.65 -10.84 -11.99
CA ARG A 65 -2.15 -12.22 -12.02
C ARG A 65 -0.63 -12.29 -12.00
N LYS A 66 0.05 -11.45 -12.79
CA LYS A 66 1.53 -11.40 -12.77
C LYS A 66 2.09 -10.96 -11.41
N ALA A 67 1.44 -10.00 -10.75
CA ALA A 67 1.83 -9.60 -9.40
C ALA A 67 1.75 -10.76 -8.41
N PHE A 68 0.62 -11.47 -8.38
CA PHE A 68 0.44 -12.63 -7.49
C PHE A 68 1.37 -13.80 -7.83
N GLU A 69 1.58 -14.07 -9.11
CA GLU A 69 2.56 -15.06 -9.58
C GLU A 69 3.97 -14.74 -9.06
N ASN A 70 4.42 -13.51 -9.22
CA ASN A 70 5.72 -13.07 -8.75
C ASN A 70 5.86 -13.15 -7.22
N ILE A 71 4.81 -12.75 -6.48
CA ILE A 71 4.78 -12.84 -5.02
C ILE A 71 4.89 -14.30 -4.58
N SER A 72 4.05 -15.17 -5.15
CA SER A 72 4.03 -16.60 -4.78
C SER A 72 5.34 -17.29 -5.11
N LYS A 73 5.89 -17.08 -6.31
CA LYS A 73 7.17 -17.67 -6.73
C LYS A 73 8.36 -17.21 -5.89
N ALA A 74 8.34 -15.96 -5.43
CA ALA A 74 9.42 -15.39 -4.61
C ALA A 74 9.42 -15.91 -3.17
N LEU A 75 8.25 -16.23 -2.62
CA LEU A 75 8.09 -16.70 -1.24
C LEU A 75 8.49 -18.17 -1.11
N ARG A 76 9.24 -18.49 -0.05
CA ARG A 76 9.38 -19.89 0.38
C ARG A 76 8.07 -20.41 0.96
N PRO A 77 7.85 -21.73 1.01
CA PRO A 77 6.72 -22.30 1.74
C PRO A 77 6.69 -21.81 3.20
N GLY A 78 5.53 -21.29 3.64
CA GLY A 78 5.37 -20.66 4.95
C GLY A 78 5.96 -19.25 5.06
N GLY A 79 6.39 -18.64 3.96
CA GLY A 79 6.75 -17.21 3.89
C GLY A 79 5.52 -16.30 3.92
N HIS A 80 5.72 -15.01 4.13
CA HIS A 80 4.64 -14.05 4.31
C HIS A 80 4.68 -12.94 3.26
N PHE A 81 3.52 -12.66 2.65
CA PHE A 81 3.30 -11.43 1.92
C PHE A 81 2.71 -10.38 2.88
N VAL A 82 3.29 -9.19 2.88
CA VAL A 82 2.78 -8.03 3.62
C VAL A 82 2.61 -6.85 2.67
N GLY A 83 1.45 -6.21 2.70
CA GLY A 83 1.17 -5.13 1.78
C GLY A 83 0.21 -4.10 2.35
N THR A 84 0.20 -2.94 1.72
CA THR A 84 -0.76 -1.86 2.00
C THR A 84 -1.39 -1.39 0.69
N THR A 85 -2.67 -1.07 0.76
CA THR A 85 -3.41 -0.50 -0.38
C THR A 85 -4.56 0.35 0.12
N VAL A 86 -5.18 1.11 -0.77
CA VAL A 86 -6.36 1.91 -0.44
C VAL A 86 -7.59 1.00 -0.32
N ASP A 87 -8.43 1.23 0.70
CA ASP A 87 -9.67 0.46 0.89
C ASP A 87 -10.72 0.82 -0.18
N SER A 88 -10.91 -0.07 -1.12
CA SER A 88 -11.88 0.10 -2.20
C SER A 88 -13.31 0.27 -1.69
N ASN A 89 -13.67 -0.38 -0.57
CA ASN A 89 -15.01 -0.24 0.00
C ASN A 89 -15.23 1.17 0.57
N VAL A 90 -14.19 1.75 1.19
CA VAL A 90 -14.25 3.13 1.68
C VAL A 90 -14.35 4.10 0.52
N LEU A 91 -13.55 3.92 -0.54
CA LEU A 91 -13.60 4.78 -1.73
C LEU A 91 -14.98 4.74 -2.38
N VAL A 92 -15.52 3.55 -2.63
CA VAL A 92 -16.84 3.38 -3.27
C VAL A 92 -17.95 3.92 -2.38
N ARG A 93 -17.88 3.72 -1.07
CA ARG A 93 -18.84 4.31 -0.13
C ARG A 93 -18.84 5.83 -0.19
N ASN A 94 -17.68 6.46 -0.14
CA ASN A 94 -17.54 7.91 -0.21
C ASN A 94 -18.02 8.45 -1.57
N LEU A 95 -17.64 7.78 -2.67
CA LEU A 95 -18.13 8.13 -3.99
C LEU A 95 -19.66 8.11 -4.09
N ARG A 96 -20.31 7.11 -3.49
CA ARG A 96 -21.78 6.99 -3.49
C ARG A 96 -22.48 8.04 -2.62
N GLN A 97 -21.78 8.61 -1.66
CA GLN A 97 -22.29 9.67 -0.77
C GLN A 97 -22.09 11.08 -1.34
N THR A 98 -21.27 11.25 -2.36
CA THR A 98 -21.08 12.55 -3.03
C THR A 98 -22.01 12.70 -4.24
N ASP A 99 -22.39 13.90 -4.61
CA ASP A 99 -23.23 14.16 -5.77
C ASP A 99 -22.48 13.96 -7.10
N GLY A 100 -21.17 14.28 -7.13
CA GLY A 100 -20.30 14.12 -8.29
C GLY A 100 -19.42 12.87 -8.25
N LEU A 101 -18.28 12.97 -8.91
CA LEU A 101 -17.26 11.91 -8.98
C LEU A 101 -16.01 12.26 -8.20
N LEU A 102 -15.94 13.46 -7.65
CA LEU A 102 -14.85 14.03 -6.89
C LEU A 102 -15.22 14.08 -5.40
N PHE A 103 -14.37 13.61 -4.55
CA PHE A 103 -14.46 13.78 -3.09
C PHE A 103 -13.07 13.82 -2.46
N GLY A 104 -13.00 14.36 -1.26
CA GLY A 104 -11.75 14.48 -0.52
C GLY A 104 -11.81 15.57 0.53
N ASN A 105 -10.65 16.09 0.86
CA ASN A 105 -10.45 17.21 1.78
C ASN A 105 -9.17 17.98 1.39
N ASP A 106 -8.69 18.86 2.25
CA ASP A 106 -7.50 19.68 1.99
C ASP A 106 -6.21 18.88 1.79
N VAL A 107 -6.21 17.58 2.12
CA VAL A 107 -5.01 16.72 2.08
C VAL A 107 -5.12 15.65 1.01
N ILE A 108 -6.31 15.08 0.84
CA ILE A 108 -6.56 13.95 -0.08
C ILE A 108 -7.69 14.32 -1.04
N GLU A 109 -7.47 14.09 -2.32
CA GLU A 109 -8.47 14.18 -3.35
C GLU A 109 -8.55 12.87 -4.14
N VAL A 110 -9.78 12.40 -4.38
CA VAL A 110 -10.09 11.23 -5.19
C VAL A 110 -11.10 11.63 -6.25
N ASN A 111 -10.75 11.38 -7.51
CA ASN A 111 -11.60 11.71 -8.65
C ASN A 111 -11.79 10.49 -9.56
N PHE A 112 -13.04 10.08 -9.74
CA PHE A 112 -13.39 8.99 -10.66
C PHE A 112 -13.71 9.54 -12.05
N ASP A 113 -13.43 8.75 -13.09
CA ASP A 113 -13.74 9.07 -14.47
C ASP A 113 -15.26 9.06 -14.73
N GLU A 114 -15.75 9.87 -15.69
CA GLU A 114 -17.17 9.96 -16.10
C GLU A 114 -17.79 8.61 -16.51
N LYS A 115 -16.99 7.68 -16.99
CA LYS A 115 -17.45 6.30 -17.26
C LYS A 115 -18.03 5.61 -16.03
N HIS A 116 -17.69 6.09 -14.82
CA HIS A 116 -18.16 5.60 -13.52
C HIS A 116 -19.31 6.42 -12.92
N SER A 117 -19.96 7.28 -13.71
CA SER A 117 -21.05 8.16 -13.26
C SER A 117 -22.23 7.41 -12.59
N LYS A 118 -22.48 6.16 -12.99
CA LYS A 118 -23.50 5.31 -12.33
C LYS A 118 -23.09 4.79 -10.95
N LYS A 119 -21.80 4.90 -10.57
CA LYS A 119 -21.24 4.42 -9.30
C LYS A 119 -21.52 2.96 -9.01
N GLU A 120 -21.67 2.16 -10.07
CA GLU A 120 -21.90 0.72 -10.04
C GLU A 120 -20.64 0.00 -10.47
N PHE A 121 -20.18 -0.90 -9.61
CA PHE A 121 -18.98 -1.69 -9.84
C PHE A 121 -19.28 -3.16 -9.67
N LEU A 122 -19.01 -3.93 -10.71
CA LEU A 122 -19.29 -5.37 -10.75
C LEU A 122 -17.98 -6.16 -10.67
N PRO A 123 -18.00 -7.35 -10.04
CA PRO A 123 -16.87 -8.27 -10.09
C PRO A 123 -16.50 -8.63 -11.54
N PRO A 124 -15.24 -8.93 -11.84
CA PRO A 124 -14.10 -8.99 -10.90
C PRO A 124 -13.49 -7.64 -10.53
N GLY A 125 -13.91 -6.52 -11.16
CA GLY A 125 -13.53 -5.17 -10.77
C GLY A 125 -12.12 -4.73 -11.16
N PHE A 126 -11.49 -5.35 -12.14
CA PHE A 126 -10.23 -4.87 -12.73
C PHE A 126 -10.46 -3.62 -13.59
N GLY A 127 -9.46 -2.74 -13.64
CA GLY A 127 -9.49 -1.53 -14.48
C GLY A 127 -10.48 -0.46 -14.02
N ILE A 128 -10.92 -0.51 -12.77
CA ILE A 128 -11.72 0.57 -12.18
C ILE A 128 -10.74 1.60 -11.64
N GLU A 129 -10.39 2.56 -12.51
CA GLU A 129 -9.39 3.58 -12.22
C GLU A 129 -10.01 4.82 -11.60
N TYR A 130 -9.24 5.47 -10.76
CA TYR A 130 -9.48 6.80 -10.20
C TYR A 130 -8.17 7.59 -10.18
N SER A 131 -8.26 8.92 -10.15
CA SER A 131 -7.13 9.80 -9.88
C SER A 131 -7.02 10.03 -8.39
N PHE A 132 -5.81 9.95 -7.86
CA PHE A 132 -5.49 10.18 -6.46
C PHE A 132 -4.48 11.31 -6.33
N THR A 133 -4.80 12.28 -5.48
CA THR A 133 -3.89 13.35 -5.10
C THR A 133 -3.72 13.33 -3.59
N LEU A 134 -2.49 13.39 -3.14
CA LEU A 134 -2.11 13.56 -1.74
C LEU A 134 -1.18 14.76 -1.65
N GLU A 135 -1.56 15.77 -0.85
CA GLU A 135 -0.78 16.99 -0.63
C GLU A 135 0.68 16.64 -0.28
N ASP A 136 1.63 17.34 -0.90
CA ASP A 136 3.08 17.16 -0.73
C ASP A 136 3.66 15.77 -1.12
N ALA A 137 2.85 14.87 -1.69
CA ALA A 137 3.31 13.54 -2.04
C ALA A 137 3.07 13.14 -3.51
N VAL A 138 1.83 13.13 -3.97
CA VAL A 138 1.47 12.73 -5.35
C VAL A 138 0.34 13.60 -5.87
N THR A 139 0.36 13.91 -7.16
CA THR A 139 -0.68 14.69 -7.84
C THR A 139 -1.20 13.91 -9.03
N ASP A 140 -2.51 13.77 -9.12
CA ASP A 140 -3.24 13.13 -10.23
C ASP A 140 -2.68 11.74 -10.60
N CYS A 141 -2.34 10.94 -9.60
CA CYS A 141 -1.82 9.60 -9.81
C CYS A 141 -2.97 8.65 -10.14
N LYS A 142 -2.86 7.92 -11.27
CA LYS A 142 -3.85 6.91 -11.63
C LYS A 142 -3.64 5.64 -10.84
N GLU A 143 -4.66 5.29 -10.10
CA GLU A 143 -4.72 4.08 -9.29
C GLU A 143 -5.96 3.24 -9.65
N SER A 144 -5.99 1.98 -9.26
CA SER A 144 -7.13 1.10 -9.50
C SER A 144 -7.71 0.59 -8.20
N LEU A 145 -9.03 0.41 -8.15
CA LEU A 145 -9.66 -0.27 -7.02
C LEU A 145 -9.11 -1.69 -6.86
N VAL A 146 -8.95 -2.11 -5.61
CA VAL A 146 -8.55 -3.47 -5.23
C VAL A 146 -9.72 -4.11 -4.47
N PRO A 147 -10.69 -4.74 -5.16
CA PRO A 147 -11.80 -5.40 -4.48
C PRO A 147 -11.29 -6.59 -3.66
N LEU A 148 -11.62 -6.64 -2.37
CA LEU A 148 -11.15 -7.70 -1.46
C LEU A 148 -11.53 -9.10 -1.95
N ILE A 149 -12.72 -9.27 -2.51
CA ILE A 149 -13.17 -10.57 -3.02
C ILE A 149 -12.24 -11.05 -4.14
N THR A 150 -11.97 -10.19 -5.13
CA THR A 150 -11.08 -10.51 -6.25
C THR A 150 -9.64 -10.74 -5.78
N PHE A 151 -9.18 -9.93 -4.82
CA PHE A 151 -7.86 -10.14 -4.21
C PHE A 151 -7.78 -11.50 -3.52
N ALA A 152 -8.80 -11.90 -2.78
CA ALA A 152 -8.84 -13.18 -2.08
C ALA A 152 -8.89 -14.38 -3.04
N GLU A 153 -9.64 -14.25 -4.13
CA GLU A 153 -9.70 -15.28 -5.18
C GLU A 153 -8.34 -15.45 -5.85
N LEU A 154 -7.69 -14.35 -6.25
CA LEU A 154 -6.34 -14.41 -6.80
C LEU A 154 -5.32 -14.98 -5.80
N ALA A 155 -5.36 -14.53 -4.54
CA ALA A 155 -4.46 -15.07 -3.52
C ALA A 155 -4.57 -16.59 -3.45
N LYS A 156 -5.78 -17.12 -3.40
CA LYS A 156 -6.05 -18.56 -3.36
C LYS A 156 -5.56 -19.29 -4.61
N GLU A 157 -5.72 -18.71 -5.81
CA GLU A 157 -5.23 -19.29 -7.07
C GLU A 157 -3.69 -19.45 -7.11
N TYR A 158 -2.98 -18.60 -6.36
CA TYR A 158 -1.51 -18.61 -6.26
C TYR A 158 -0.99 -19.14 -4.93
N ASP A 159 -1.75 -20.01 -4.25
CA ASP A 159 -1.39 -20.70 -3.01
C ASP A 159 -1.06 -19.74 -1.84
N LEU A 160 -1.72 -18.57 -1.82
CA LEU A 160 -1.62 -17.59 -0.75
C LEU A 160 -2.91 -17.58 0.08
N GLU A 161 -2.77 -17.63 1.40
CA GLU A 161 -3.89 -17.50 2.34
C GLU A 161 -3.88 -16.13 3.00
N ILE A 162 -5.03 -15.45 3.02
CA ILE A 162 -5.17 -14.17 3.73
C ILE A 162 -5.27 -14.43 5.22
N MET A 163 -4.17 -14.23 5.93
CA MET A 163 -4.10 -14.36 7.39
C MET A 163 -4.73 -13.17 8.10
N ARG A 164 -4.66 -11.98 7.50
CA ARG A 164 -5.15 -10.75 8.08
C ARG A 164 -5.47 -9.72 7.01
N TRP A 165 -6.63 -9.07 7.18
CA TRP A 165 -7.02 -7.87 6.43
C TRP A 165 -7.66 -6.89 7.40
N THR A 166 -7.04 -5.73 7.60
CA THR A 166 -7.49 -4.76 8.59
C THR A 166 -7.08 -3.35 8.20
N ASN A 167 -7.82 -2.34 8.59
CA ASN A 167 -7.43 -0.95 8.39
C ASN A 167 -6.41 -0.49 9.45
N PHE A 168 -5.68 0.58 9.17
CA PHE A 168 -4.63 1.07 10.08
C PHE A 168 -5.15 1.48 11.46
N HIS A 169 -6.35 2.07 11.55
CA HIS A 169 -6.90 2.45 12.85
C HIS A 169 -7.15 1.22 13.73
N GLN A 170 -7.80 0.22 13.15
CA GLN A 170 -8.04 -1.04 13.84
C GLN A 170 -6.73 -1.74 14.19
N TYR A 171 -5.81 -1.81 13.24
CA TYR A 171 -4.49 -2.43 13.45
C TYR A 171 -3.74 -1.77 14.60
N VAL A 172 -3.64 -0.44 14.62
CA VAL A 172 -2.97 0.29 15.69
C VAL A 172 -3.67 0.08 17.02
N HIS A 173 -5.02 0.16 17.04
CA HIS A 173 -5.78 -0.07 18.26
C HIS A 173 -5.54 -1.48 18.82
N GLU A 174 -5.56 -2.50 17.99
CA GLU A 174 -5.27 -3.88 18.40
C GLU A 174 -3.83 -4.02 18.93
N MET A 175 -2.85 -3.45 18.23
CA MET A 175 -1.44 -3.52 18.64
C MET A 175 -1.17 -2.80 19.96
N LEU A 176 -1.84 -1.68 20.23
CA LEU A 176 -1.72 -0.95 21.49
C LEU A 176 -2.35 -1.70 22.67
N ASN A 177 -3.34 -2.54 22.42
CA ASN A 177 -4.03 -3.32 23.44
C ASN A 177 -3.45 -4.73 23.67
N LEU A 178 -2.41 -5.11 22.91
CA LEU A 178 -1.72 -6.37 23.17
C LEU A 178 -1.01 -6.33 24.54
N PRO A 179 -0.95 -7.46 25.26
CA PRO A 179 -0.19 -7.56 26.51
C PRO A 179 1.25 -7.11 26.32
N LYS A 180 1.76 -6.31 27.25
CA LYS A 180 3.11 -5.71 27.19
C LYS A 180 4.26 -6.73 27.43
N GLU A 181 4.04 -8.01 27.19
CA GLU A 181 5.06 -9.03 27.35
C GLU A 181 5.96 -9.11 26.12
N GLY A 182 7.25 -8.86 26.29
CA GLY A 182 8.31 -9.10 25.32
C GLY A 182 8.44 -8.05 24.20
N LYS A 183 8.50 -8.50 22.97
CA LYS A 183 8.87 -7.74 21.75
C LYS A 183 7.98 -6.52 21.42
N TYR A 184 6.82 -6.35 22.04
CA TYR A 184 5.82 -5.32 21.69
C TYR A 184 6.04 -3.95 22.37
N ARG A 185 7.07 -3.82 23.17
CA ARG A 185 7.51 -2.51 23.69
C ARG A 185 7.81 -1.54 22.52
N SER A 186 8.30 -2.09 21.42
CA SER A 186 8.65 -1.34 20.22
C SER A 186 7.45 -0.75 19.46
N VAL A 187 6.25 -1.36 19.52
CA VAL A 187 5.06 -0.82 18.81
C VAL A 187 4.55 0.44 19.51
N HIS A 188 4.59 0.47 20.84
CA HIS A 188 4.21 1.67 21.60
C HIS A 188 5.20 2.81 21.37
N GLU A 189 6.49 2.49 21.32
CA GLU A 189 7.54 3.44 20.96
C GLU A 189 7.40 3.92 19.50
N LEU A 190 7.12 3.01 18.56
CA LEU A 190 6.86 3.36 17.15
C LEU A 190 5.65 4.28 17.03
N TRP A 191 4.54 3.97 17.72
CA TRP A 191 3.36 4.83 17.76
C TRP A 191 3.68 6.20 18.33
N PHE A 192 4.42 6.24 19.44
CA PHE A 192 4.86 7.50 20.03
C PHE A 192 5.72 8.32 19.06
N HIS A 193 6.63 7.68 18.32
CA HIS A 193 7.45 8.34 17.32
C HIS A 193 6.66 8.79 16.07
N LEU A 194 5.66 8.04 15.65
CA LEU A 194 4.76 8.44 14.56
C LEU A 194 3.89 9.65 14.94
N MET A 195 3.43 9.69 16.18
CA MET A 195 2.63 10.81 16.71
C MET A 195 3.46 12.01 17.15
N HIS A 196 4.73 11.79 17.47
CA HIS A 196 5.68 12.80 17.92
C HIS A 196 7.00 12.62 17.17
N PRO A 197 7.04 12.89 15.85
CA PRO A 197 8.25 12.69 15.07
C PRO A 197 9.41 13.47 15.69
N PRO A 198 10.57 12.81 15.94
CA PRO A 198 11.72 13.51 16.44
C PRO A 198 12.24 14.46 15.40
N VAL A 199 12.32 15.72 15.77
CA VAL A 199 13.11 16.79 15.16
C VAL A 199 13.38 16.69 13.66
N GLY A 200 12.52 17.27 12.92
CA GLY A 200 12.55 17.54 11.49
C GLY A 200 11.47 18.53 11.15
N ARG A 201 11.01 19.28 12.15
CA ARG A 201 10.02 20.34 11.96
C ARG A 201 10.62 21.41 11.07
N VAL A 202 10.22 21.42 9.83
CA VAL A 202 10.21 22.64 9.06
C VAL A 202 8.98 23.43 9.55
N ASP A 203 9.23 24.59 10.13
CA ASP A 203 8.23 25.62 10.50
C ASP A 203 7.20 25.28 11.59
N GLY A 204 7.49 24.42 12.54
CA GLY A 204 6.64 24.27 13.74
C GLY A 204 5.25 23.67 13.52
N LYS A 205 4.93 23.25 12.30
CA LYS A 205 3.66 22.59 11.95
C LYS A 205 3.77 21.08 12.14
N SER A 206 2.80 20.51 12.83
CA SER A 206 2.67 19.05 12.92
C SER A 206 2.34 18.50 11.53
N MET A 207 3.09 17.50 11.07
CA MET A 207 2.78 16.80 9.82
C MET A 207 1.54 15.88 9.94
N VAL A 208 0.90 15.85 11.09
CA VAL A 208 -0.35 15.10 11.27
C VAL A 208 -1.52 16.04 10.99
N PRO A 209 -2.29 15.82 9.93
CA PRO A 209 -3.49 16.60 9.64
C PRO A 209 -4.46 16.52 10.84
N ARG A 210 -5.08 17.64 11.18
CA ARG A 210 -6.08 17.72 12.25
C ARG A 210 -7.40 18.19 11.66
N ASN A 211 -8.51 17.62 12.14
CA ASN A 211 -9.84 18.16 11.81
C ASN A 211 -10.06 19.53 12.52
N ALA A 212 -11.19 20.17 12.21
CA ALA A 212 -11.57 21.46 12.80
C ALA A 212 -11.66 21.43 14.34
N GLU A 213 -11.77 20.25 14.95
CA GLU A 213 -11.81 20.02 16.40
C GLU A 213 -10.43 19.71 17.00
N GLY A 214 -9.36 19.79 16.18
CA GLY A 214 -7.98 19.56 16.63
C GLY A 214 -7.60 18.08 16.81
N GLN A 215 -8.46 17.15 16.41
CA GLN A 215 -8.18 15.72 16.44
C GLN A 215 -7.28 15.34 15.28
N SER A 216 -6.28 14.52 15.55
CA SER A 216 -5.37 14.01 14.52
C SER A 216 -6.13 13.16 13.51
N LEU A 217 -6.12 13.59 12.25
CA LEU A 217 -6.64 12.83 11.14
C LEU A 217 -5.56 11.85 10.66
N LEU A 218 -5.45 10.70 11.32
CA LEU A 218 -4.78 9.56 10.76
C LEU A 218 -5.71 8.95 9.71
N TYR A 219 -5.51 9.35 8.46
CA TYR A 219 -6.12 8.64 7.35
C TYR A 219 -5.38 7.31 7.17
N ALA A 220 -5.87 6.32 7.88
CA ALA A 220 -5.54 4.97 7.56
C ALA A 220 -6.34 4.60 6.32
N THR A 221 -5.73 4.72 5.19
CA THR A 221 -6.13 3.93 4.04
C THR A 221 -5.91 2.48 4.39
N ALA A 222 -6.85 1.65 4.06
CA ALA A 222 -6.89 0.26 4.44
C ALA A 222 -5.65 -0.50 4.01
N VAL A 223 -5.33 -1.43 4.79
CA VAL A 223 -4.40 -2.51 4.51
C VAL A 223 -5.20 -3.68 4.04
#